data_00f02943ced00da2df2e5252a434b344
#
_entry.id   00f02943ced00da2df2e5252a434b344
#
_cell.length_a   1.000
_cell.length_b   1.000
_cell.length_c   1.000
_cell.angle_alpha   90.00
_cell.angle_beta   90.00
_cell.angle_gamma   90.00
#
_symmetry.space_group_name_H-M   'P 1'
#
loop_
_entity.id
_entity.type
_entity.pdbx_description
1 polymer ?
#
loop_
_entity_poly.entity_id
_entity_poly.type
_entity_poly.pdbx_seq_one_letter_code
_entity_poly.pdbx_strand_id
1 'polypeptide(L)'
;ILCLILAGKVGSNIASEIGTMRVTEQIDALEIMGVNSANLLILPKIAAMVSFIPVLVVFSMASGITGGFLIAQFTDIISVSKYIYGLQSFFNEYYIWQAIFKALFFAFVISSVASYYGYKVKGGALEVGQASTDSVVVSSVIVLLLDVVLTQILF
;
A
#
# COMPACT_ATOMS: atom_id res chain seq x y z
N ILE A 1 -8.07 3.55 3.37
CA ILE A 1 -8.73 2.32 2.85
C ILE A 1 -7.94 1.75 1.66
N LEU A 2 -7.61 2.53 0.61
CA LEU A 2 -6.84 2.05 -0.54
C LEU A 2 -5.53 1.35 -0.12
N CYS A 3 -4.77 1.94 0.80
CA CYS A 3 -3.51 1.35 1.30
C CYS A 3 -3.73 0.01 2.00
N LEU A 4 -4.84 -0.19 2.72
CA LEU A 4 -5.18 -1.49 3.32
C LEU A 4 -5.48 -2.56 2.25
N ILE A 5 -6.19 -2.18 1.19
CA ILE A 5 -6.45 -3.09 0.06
C ILE A 5 -5.13 -3.46 -0.64
N LEU A 6 -4.25 -2.47 -0.84
CA LEU A 6 -2.93 -2.70 -1.42
C LEU A 6 -2.01 -3.54 -0.52
N ALA A 7 -2.09 -3.37 0.81
CA ALA A 7 -1.41 -4.24 1.75
C ALA A 7 -1.84 -5.71 1.56
N GLY A 8 -3.14 -5.96 1.41
CA GLY A 8 -3.68 -7.29 1.13
C GLY A 8 -3.23 -7.84 -0.21
N LYS A 9 -3.34 -7.08 -1.29
CA LYS A 9 -3.05 -7.57 -2.65
C LYS A 9 -1.57 -7.54 -3.01
N VAL A 10 -0.94 -6.39 -2.85
CA VAL A 10 0.46 -6.20 -3.27
C VAL A 10 1.42 -6.70 -2.20
N GLY A 11 1.12 -6.45 -0.92
CA GLY A 11 1.93 -6.94 0.20
C GLY A 11 1.99 -8.47 0.22
N SER A 12 0.86 -9.16 0.06
CA SER A 12 0.84 -10.62 -0.01
C SER A 12 1.63 -11.16 -1.20
N ASN A 13 1.53 -10.53 -2.37
CA ASN A 13 2.28 -10.93 -3.56
C ASN A 13 3.80 -10.76 -3.36
N ILE A 14 4.25 -9.64 -2.78
CA ILE A 14 5.67 -9.41 -2.48
C ILE A 14 6.19 -10.47 -1.52
N ALA A 15 5.47 -10.74 -0.43
CA ALA A 15 5.87 -11.75 0.55
C ALA A 15 5.92 -13.16 -0.05
N SER A 16 4.91 -13.52 -0.86
CA SER A 16 4.83 -14.82 -1.53
C SER A 16 5.94 -14.98 -2.58
N GLU A 17 6.22 -13.97 -3.39
CA GLU A 17 7.27 -14.01 -4.41
C GLU A 17 8.66 -14.16 -3.79
N ILE A 18 9.02 -13.31 -2.81
CA ILE A 18 10.30 -13.39 -2.12
C ILE A 18 10.40 -14.71 -1.34
N GLY A 19 9.32 -15.14 -0.69
CA GLY A 19 9.24 -16.41 0.03
C GLY A 19 9.46 -17.61 -0.89
N THR A 20 8.88 -17.61 -2.08
CA THR A 20 9.12 -18.65 -3.08
C THR A 20 10.57 -18.68 -3.55
N MET A 21 11.17 -17.51 -3.80
CA MET A 21 12.58 -17.41 -4.16
C MET A 21 13.51 -17.90 -3.03
N ARG A 22 13.08 -17.74 -1.77
CA ARG A 22 13.82 -18.27 -0.61
C ARG A 22 13.74 -19.79 -0.54
N VAL A 23 12.57 -20.37 -0.69
CA VAL A 23 12.32 -21.81 -0.63
C VAL A 23 12.97 -22.56 -1.80
N THR A 24 13.06 -21.93 -2.97
CA THR A 24 13.71 -22.50 -4.16
C THR A 24 15.23 -22.25 -4.21
N GLU A 25 15.82 -21.77 -3.10
CA GLU A 25 17.27 -21.51 -2.97
C GLU A 25 17.84 -20.47 -3.94
N GLN A 26 16.99 -19.71 -4.64
CA GLN A 26 17.43 -18.66 -5.57
C GLN A 26 18.16 -17.51 -4.84
N ILE A 27 17.72 -17.18 -3.63
CA ILE A 27 18.38 -16.16 -2.80
C ILE A 27 19.77 -16.64 -2.38
N ASP A 28 19.89 -17.90 -1.98
CA ASP A 28 21.17 -18.48 -1.57
C ASP A 28 22.15 -18.57 -2.76
N ALA A 29 21.65 -18.86 -3.95
CA ALA A 29 22.43 -18.83 -5.18
C ALA A 29 22.99 -17.42 -5.49
N LEU A 30 22.18 -16.37 -5.29
CA LEU A 30 22.63 -14.97 -5.45
C LEU A 30 23.73 -14.60 -4.44
N GLU A 31 23.60 -15.05 -3.20
CA GLU A 31 24.59 -14.80 -2.15
C GLU A 31 25.93 -15.51 -2.43
N ILE A 32 25.90 -16.74 -2.96
CA ILE A 32 27.11 -17.49 -3.39
C ILE A 32 27.81 -16.76 -4.54
N MET A 33 27.05 -16.13 -5.44
CA MET A 33 27.63 -15.30 -6.51
C MET A 33 28.20 -13.95 -6.04
N GLY A 34 28.15 -13.67 -4.73
CA GLY A 34 28.65 -12.43 -4.15
C GLY A 34 27.71 -11.21 -4.35
N VAL A 35 26.48 -11.44 -4.78
CA VAL A 35 25.47 -10.39 -4.96
C VAL A 35 24.66 -10.24 -3.68
N ASN A 36 24.49 -9.00 -3.21
CA ASN A 36 23.58 -8.73 -2.09
C ASN A 36 22.12 -8.90 -2.52
N SER A 37 21.54 -10.05 -2.14
CA SER A 37 20.20 -10.45 -2.49
C SER A 37 19.12 -9.44 -2.02
N ALA A 38 19.30 -8.87 -0.83
CA ALA A 38 18.38 -7.89 -0.28
C ALA A 38 18.33 -6.60 -1.13
N ASN A 39 19.48 -6.10 -1.53
CA ASN A 39 19.54 -4.90 -2.38
C ASN A 39 18.96 -5.13 -3.78
N LEU A 40 19.15 -6.32 -4.33
CA LEU A 40 18.67 -6.65 -5.66
C LEU A 40 17.15 -6.90 -5.69
N LEU A 41 16.60 -7.54 -4.67
CA LEU A 41 15.20 -7.98 -4.66
C LEU A 41 14.28 -7.04 -3.90
N ILE A 42 14.69 -6.53 -2.74
CA ILE A 42 13.83 -5.76 -1.84
C ILE A 42 13.80 -4.27 -2.24
N LEU A 43 14.96 -3.69 -2.49
CA LEU A 43 15.07 -2.26 -2.76
C LEU A 43 14.23 -1.79 -3.97
N PRO A 44 14.24 -2.47 -5.13
CA PRO A 44 13.40 -2.05 -6.26
C PRO A 44 11.91 -2.20 -5.97
N LYS A 45 11.50 -3.18 -5.16
CA LYS A 45 10.09 -3.34 -4.76
C LYS A 45 9.64 -2.20 -3.83
N ILE A 46 10.48 -1.80 -2.88
CA ILE A 46 10.20 -0.64 -2.01
C ILE A 46 10.13 0.64 -2.87
N ALA A 47 11.08 0.87 -3.75
CA ALA A 47 11.12 2.04 -4.61
C ALA A 47 9.88 2.12 -5.53
N ALA A 48 9.47 0.99 -6.11
CA ALA A 48 8.26 0.90 -6.91
C ALA A 48 7.01 1.25 -6.11
N MET A 49 6.84 0.66 -4.91
CA MET A 49 5.68 0.90 -4.06
C MET A 49 5.59 2.36 -3.62
N VAL A 50 6.70 2.93 -3.17
CA VAL A 50 6.78 4.34 -2.73
C VAL A 50 6.48 5.30 -3.87
N SER A 51 6.82 4.96 -5.11
CA SER A 51 6.54 5.78 -6.30
C SER A 51 5.09 5.64 -6.78
N PHE A 52 4.54 4.43 -6.80
CA PHE A 52 3.24 4.14 -7.39
C PHE A 52 2.05 4.37 -6.45
N ILE A 53 2.18 4.09 -5.16
CA ILE A 53 1.04 4.22 -4.22
C ILE A 53 0.52 5.66 -4.13
N PRO A 54 1.34 6.72 -4.04
CA PRO A 54 0.83 8.09 -4.05
C PRO A 54 0.04 8.42 -5.31
N VAL A 55 0.49 7.95 -6.48
CA VAL A 55 -0.23 8.13 -7.75
C VAL A 55 -1.60 7.44 -7.71
N LEU A 56 -1.65 6.20 -7.22
CA LEU A 56 -2.91 5.47 -7.06
C LEU A 56 -3.85 6.14 -6.06
N VAL A 57 -3.34 6.77 -5.02
CA VAL A 57 -4.14 7.54 -4.05
C VAL A 57 -4.80 8.74 -4.74
N VAL A 58 -4.08 9.47 -5.59
CA VAL A 58 -4.65 10.59 -6.36
C VAL A 58 -5.74 10.09 -7.31
N PHE A 59 -5.52 8.99 -8.03
CA PHE A 59 -6.55 8.38 -8.87
C PHE A 59 -7.78 7.90 -8.06
N SER A 60 -7.55 7.36 -6.87
CA SER A 60 -8.64 6.95 -5.97
C SER A 60 -9.48 8.13 -5.50
N MET A 61 -8.85 9.27 -5.19
CA MET A 61 -9.59 10.49 -4.86
C MET A 61 -10.41 10.99 -6.05
N ALA A 62 -9.82 11.05 -7.23
CA ALA A 62 -10.51 11.47 -8.44
C ALA A 62 -11.71 10.56 -8.75
N SER A 63 -11.54 9.23 -8.66
CA SER A 63 -12.64 8.29 -8.88
C SER A 63 -13.73 8.37 -7.80
N GLY A 64 -13.37 8.67 -6.56
CA GLY A 64 -14.34 8.92 -5.49
C GLY A 64 -15.21 10.16 -5.76
N ILE A 65 -14.59 11.25 -6.20
CA ILE A 65 -15.30 12.49 -6.56
C ILE A 65 -16.22 12.27 -7.78
N THR A 66 -15.71 11.60 -8.81
CA THR A 66 -16.52 11.31 -10.02
C THR A 66 -17.64 10.33 -9.71
N GLY A 67 -17.42 9.33 -8.86
CA GLY A 67 -18.45 8.40 -8.40
C GLY A 67 -19.57 9.10 -7.63
N GLY A 68 -19.21 10.01 -6.71
CA GLY A 68 -20.19 10.83 -5.99
C GLY A 68 -21.01 11.74 -6.92
N PHE A 69 -20.38 12.32 -7.94
CA PHE A 69 -21.07 13.10 -8.97
C PHE A 69 -22.08 12.27 -9.78
N LEU A 70 -21.69 11.07 -10.18
CA LEU A 70 -22.60 10.15 -10.91
C LEU A 70 -23.81 9.77 -10.04
N ILE A 71 -23.61 9.48 -8.77
CA ILE A 71 -24.70 9.18 -7.84
C ILE A 71 -25.65 10.38 -7.72
N ALA A 72 -25.12 11.60 -7.58
CA ALA A 72 -25.94 12.82 -7.52
C ALA A 72 -26.73 13.07 -8.80
N GLN A 73 -26.25 12.60 -9.94
CA GLN A 73 -26.93 12.75 -11.23
C GLN A 73 -28.02 11.68 -11.45
N PHE A 74 -27.81 10.47 -10.98
CA PHE A 74 -28.74 9.36 -11.20
C PHE A 74 -29.74 9.14 -10.07
N THR A 75 -29.53 9.76 -8.92
CA THR A 75 -30.41 9.65 -7.75
C THR A 75 -30.86 11.03 -7.28
N ASP A 76 -32.15 11.19 -7.00
CA ASP A 76 -32.71 12.46 -6.49
C ASP A 76 -32.37 12.72 -5.00
N ILE A 77 -31.41 12.00 -4.43
CA ILE A 77 -31.01 12.13 -3.02
C ILE A 77 -30.36 13.48 -2.76
N ILE A 78 -29.48 13.93 -3.68
CA ILE A 78 -28.78 15.21 -3.58
C ILE A 78 -28.80 15.86 -4.96
N SER A 79 -29.21 17.15 -5.06
CA SER A 79 -29.10 17.85 -6.33
C SER A 79 -27.64 18.09 -6.73
N VAL A 80 -27.35 17.96 -8.03
CA VAL A 80 -26.00 18.16 -8.60
C VAL A 80 -25.41 19.52 -8.20
N SER A 81 -26.24 20.56 -8.14
CA SER A 81 -25.81 21.91 -7.74
C SER A 81 -25.31 21.96 -6.30
N LYS A 82 -25.98 21.26 -5.37
CA LYS A 82 -25.54 21.18 -3.97
C LYS A 82 -24.25 20.37 -3.82
N TYR A 83 -24.09 19.30 -4.61
CA TYR A 83 -22.89 18.51 -4.61
C TYR A 83 -21.65 19.33 -5.06
N ILE A 84 -21.77 20.05 -6.17
CA ILE A 84 -20.71 20.90 -6.70
C ILE A 84 -20.37 22.04 -5.72
N TYR A 85 -21.40 22.68 -5.15
CA TYR A 85 -21.20 23.72 -4.15
C TYR A 85 -20.46 23.22 -2.90
N GLY A 86 -20.85 22.03 -2.40
CA GLY A 86 -20.16 21.39 -1.28
C GLY A 86 -18.70 21.09 -1.57
N LEU A 87 -18.42 20.55 -2.76
CA LEU A 87 -17.06 20.28 -3.22
C LEU A 87 -16.20 21.56 -3.25
N GLN A 88 -16.71 22.63 -3.86
CA GLN A 88 -15.97 23.90 -3.99
C GLN A 88 -15.78 24.62 -2.65
N SER A 89 -16.78 24.56 -1.77
CA SER A 89 -16.74 25.27 -0.47
C SER A 89 -15.77 24.62 0.54
N PHE A 90 -15.60 23.31 0.48
CA PHE A 90 -14.79 22.55 1.43
C PHE A 90 -13.48 22.03 0.83
N PHE A 91 -13.17 22.37 -0.43
CA PHE A 91 -11.92 21.96 -1.07
C PHE A 91 -10.75 22.71 -0.47
N ASN A 92 -9.84 21.99 0.16
CA ASN A 92 -8.59 22.51 0.68
C ASN A 92 -7.43 21.69 0.13
N GLU A 93 -6.52 22.34 -0.59
CA GLU A 93 -5.32 21.71 -1.17
C GLU A 93 -4.44 21.03 -0.12
N TYR A 94 -4.46 21.52 1.11
CA TYR A 94 -3.70 20.96 2.23
C TYR A 94 -4.03 19.47 2.47
N TYR A 95 -5.29 19.06 2.35
CA TYR A 95 -5.68 17.67 2.55
C TYR A 95 -5.14 16.72 1.47
N ILE A 96 -4.94 17.21 0.25
CA ILE A 96 -4.34 16.42 -0.83
C ILE A 96 -2.87 16.14 -0.52
N TRP A 97 -2.12 17.17 -0.13
CA TRP A 97 -0.72 17.02 0.26
C TRP A 97 -0.55 16.08 1.46
N GLN A 98 -1.42 16.21 2.45
CA GLN A 98 -1.47 15.33 3.61
C GLN A 98 -1.69 13.86 3.22
N ALA A 99 -2.63 13.61 2.32
CA ALA A 99 -2.92 12.25 1.84
C ALA A 99 -1.74 11.64 1.07
N ILE A 100 -1.07 12.44 0.22
CA ILE A 100 0.13 12.00 -0.51
C ILE A 100 1.26 11.67 0.47
N PHE A 101 1.49 12.53 1.45
CA PHE A 101 2.53 12.32 2.46
C PHE A 101 2.29 11.05 3.28
N LYS A 102 1.06 10.84 3.76
CA LYS A 102 0.68 9.59 4.44
C LYS A 102 0.86 8.37 3.54
N ALA A 103 0.49 8.48 2.27
CA ALA A 103 0.62 7.39 1.31
C ALA A 103 2.07 6.93 1.11
N LEU A 104 3.04 7.85 1.14
CA LEU A 104 4.47 7.54 1.08
C LEU A 104 4.91 6.66 2.26
N PHE A 105 4.53 7.04 3.48
CA PHE A 105 4.85 6.26 4.68
C PHE A 105 4.19 4.88 4.66
N PHE A 106 2.92 4.81 4.28
CA PHE A 106 2.21 3.54 4.20
C PHE A 106 2.83 2.62 3.14
N ALA A 107 3.20 3.16 1.98
CA ALA A 107 3.89 2.41 0.93
C ALA A 107 5.19 1.79 1.42
N PHE A 108 6.00 2.59 2.11
CA PHE A 108 7.26 2.12 2.69
C PHE A 108 7.05 1.01 3.72
N VAL A 109 6.10 1.18 4.63
CA VAL A 109 5.80 0.17 5.66
C VAL A 109 5.29 -1.12 5.06
N ILE A 110 4.31 -1.06 4.15
CA ILE A 110 3.73 -2.24 3.51
C ILE A 110 4.80 -3.04 2.77
N SER A 111 5.62 -2.37 1.97
CA SER A 111 6.68 -3.04 1.19
C SER A 111 7.79 -3.61 2.06
N SER A 112 8.18 -2.90 3.12
CA SER A 112 9.22 -3.36 4.05
C SER A 112 8.78 -4.57 4.86
N VAL A 113 7.55 -4.53 5.42
CA VAL A 113 7.00 -5.65 6.19
C VAL A 113 6.80 -6.88 5.30
N ALA A 114 6.22 -6.71 4.12
CA ALA A 114 6.01 -7.82 3.18
C ALA A 114 7.34 -8.46 2.75
N SER A 115 8.33 -7.65 2.43
CA SER A 115 9.67 -8.13 2.08
C SER A 115 10.35 -8.86 3.23
N TYR A 116 10.21 -8.36 4.45
CA TYR A 116 10.78 -9.00 5.65
C TYR A 116 10.19 -10.39 5.89
N TYR A 117 8.87 -10.52 5.86
CA TYR A 117 8.21 -11.81 6.03
C TYR A 117 8.57 -12.79 4.93
N GLY A 118 8.58 -12.35 3.67
CA GLY A 118 8.98 -13.18 2.54
C GLY A 118 10.44 -13.65 2.63
N TYR A 119 11.37 -12.76 2.97
CA TYR A 119 12.79 -13.08 3.07
C TYR A 119 13.13 -14.05 4.21
N LYS A 120 12.32 -14.03 5.29
CA LYS A 120 12.55 -14.84 6.50
C LYS A 120 11.89 -16.22 6.44
N VAL A 121 11.19 -16.56 5.38
CA VAL A 121 10.56 -17.88 5.21
C VAL A 121 11.60 -19.00 5.33
N LYS A 122 11.24 -20.03 6.10
CA LYS A 122 12.02 -21.27 6.23
C LYS A 122 11.06 -22.44 6.12
N GLY A 123 11.28 -23.31 5.15
CA GLY A 123 10.43 -24.50 4.95
C GLY A 123 9.93 -24.61 3.52
N GLY A 124 8.67 -24.92 3.31
CA GLY A 124 8.06 -25.19 2.01
C GLY A 124 6.97 -24.19 1.60
N ALA A 125 6.16 -24.62 0.65
CA ALA A 125 5.10 -23.78 0.08
C ALA A 125 4.03 -23.36 1.13
N LEU A 126 3.81 -24.18 2.15
CA LEU A 126 2.86 -23.85 3.22
C LEU A 126 3.31 -22.65 4.03
N GLU A 127 4.59 -22.60 4.38
CA GLU A 127 5.20 -21.51 5.13
C GLU A 127 5.23 -20.21 4.33
N VAL A 128 5.38 -20.29 3.00
CA VAL A 128 5.23 -19.12 2.11
C VAL A 128 3.83 -18.55 2.21
N GLY A 129 2.80 -19.40 2.19
CA GLY A 129 1.40 -18.99 2.36
C GLY A 129 1.14 -18.32 3.72
N GLN A 130 1.67 -18.90 4.80
CA GLN A 130 1.56 -18.31 6.14
C GLN A 130 2.28 -16.97 6.24
N ALA A 131 3.52 -16.87 5.76
CA ALA A 131 4.27 -15.62 5.74
C ALA A 131 3.56 -14.52 4.94
N SER A 132 2.91 -14.88 3.83
CA SER A 132 2.09 -13.97 3.05
C SER A 132 0.92 -13.41 3.87
N THR A 133 0.19 -14.28 4.57
CA THR A 133 -0.95 -13.88 5.42
C THR A 133 -0.48 -13.02 6.60
N ASP A 134 0.55 -13.45 7.30
CA ASP A 134 1.11 -12.72 8.45
C ASP A 134 1.61 -11.33 8.05
N SER A 135 2.22 -11.21 6.89
CA SER A 135 2.68 -9.92 6.37
C SER A 135 1.52 -8.94 6.15
N VAL A 136 0.38 -9.43 5.65
CA VAL A 136 -0.83 -8.60 5.45
C VAL A 136 -1.40 -8.15 6.79
N VAL A 137 -1.52 -9.05 7.75
CA VAL A 137 -2.06 -8.73 9.08
C VAL A 137 -1.18 -7.69 9.78
N VAL A 138 0.12 -7.94 9.85
CA VAL A 138 1.06 -7.04 10.54
C VAL A 138 1.15 -5.68 9.84
N SER A 139 1.26 -5.65 8.51
CA SER A 139 1.31 -4.38 7.76
C SER A 139 0.02 -3.58 7.93
N SER A 140 -1.16 -4.24 7.95
CA SER A 140 -2.44 -3.56 8.15
C SER A 140 -2.55 -2.95 9.55
N VAL A 141 -2.12 -3.66 10.59
CA VAL A 141 -2.11 -3.14 11.96
C VAL A 141 -1.16 -1.94 12.08
N ILE A 142 0.05 -2.04 11.53
CA ILE A 142 1.02 -0.93 11.56
C ILE A 142 0.50 0.28 10.79
N VAL A 143 -0.11 0.08 9.62
CA VAL A 143 -0.71 1.17 8.82
C VAL A 143 -1.81 1.89 9.59
N LEU A 144 -2.69 1.15 10.29
CA LEU A 144 -3.75 1.74 11.11
C LEU A 144 -3.20 2.55 12.29
N LEU A 145 -2.19 2.02 12.98
CA LEU A 145 -1.53 2.74 14.07
C LEU A 145 -0.82 4.01 13.57
N LEU A 146 -0.10 3.90 12.46
CA LEU A 146 0.56 5.04 11.83
C LEU A 146 -0.43 6.08 11.32
N ASP A 147 -1.60 5.68 10.84
CA ASP A 147 -2.62 6.63 10.39
C ASP A 147 -3.08 7.53 11.54
N VAL A 148 -3.32 6.95 12.72
CA VAL A 148 -3.67 7.72 13.92
C VAL A 148 -2.55 8.69 14.29
N VAL A 149 -1.31 8.20 14.37
CA VAL A 149 -0.14 9.03 14.76
C VAL A 149 0.09 10.15 13.76
N LEU A 150 0.12 9.85 12.47
CA LEU A 150 0.32 10.84 11.41
C LEU A 150 -0.83 11.85 11.35
N THR A 151 -2.05 11.42 11.64
CA THR A 151 -3.19 12.33 11.70
C THR A 151 -3.01 13.33 12.84
N GLN A 152 -2.61 12.90 14.02
CA GLN A 152 -2.39 13.79 15.17
C GLN A 152 -1.20 14.75 14.99
N ILE A 153 -0.17 14.35 14.24
CA ILE A 153 0.99 15.22 13.97
C ILE A 153 0.65 16.26 12.89
N LEU A 154 -0.20 15.90 11.94
CA LEU A 154 -0.54 16.75 10.80
C LEU A 154 -1.77 17.65 11.04
N PHE A 155 -2.55 17.40 12.06
CA PHE A 155 -3.67 18.22 12.53
C PHE A 155 -3.31 18.94 13.83
#